data_8c06b2b885e174ca05e0507a0d94987f
#
_entry.id   8c06b2b885e174ca05e0507a0d94987f
#
_cell.length_a   1.000
_cell.length_b   1.000
_cell.length_c   1.000
_cell.angle_alpha   90.00
_cell.angle_beta   90.00
_cell.angle_gamma   90.00
#
_symmetry.space_group_name_H-M   'P 1'
#
loop_
_entity.id
_entity.type
_entity.pdbx_description
1 polymer ?
#
loop_
_entity_poly.entity_id
_entity_poly.type
_entity_poly.pdbx_seq_one_letter_code
_entity_poly.pdbx_strand_id
1 'polypeptide(L)'
;AGKPTPAWVWKAGAKYAYHKESNTELALFWDPIFREHAMNFMKAVNKHFKNNKEILFIDVTPGAETNPYRFGTINRKDPQFKESFSKVPASDGRTYTEDLWTETIKSWIKQTAKVMTDIPCLVTLNQGSLFGRNNFPVFGQTAVDNGMYVGQNGIHENSYQGNDALRTKLFNQWKNKTKLFFEMVHAAETQNTGSMQGVIEAAKRIDCDYLNVYPQDVLKSTVGTSCYNTKWDEALKNGYNYFSSKAKDK
;
A
#
# COMPACT_ATOMS: atom_id res chain seq x y z
N ALA A 1 2.63 6.05 -18.50
CA ALA A 1 2.62 6.53 -17.12
C ALA A 1 3.79 7.49 -16.93
N GLY A 2 3.58 8.61 -16.21
CA GLY A 2 4.66 9.56 -15.92
C GLY A 2 5.71 8.96 -14.99
N LYS A 3 6.90 9.54 -14.98
CA LYS A 3 7.97 9.14 -14.05
C LYS A 3 7.53 9.54 -12.63
N PRO A 4 7.52 8.62 -11.66
CA PRO A 4 6.98 8.87 -10.31
C PRO A 4 7.82 9.89 -9.52
N THR A 5 9.13 9.98 -9.79
CA THR A 5 10.02 10.93 -9.12
C THR A 5 10.38 12.07 -10.09
N PRO A 6 10.21 13.33 -9.68
CA PRO A 6 10.55 14.47 -10.51
C PRO A 6 12.05 14.52 -10.85
N ALA A 7 12.40 14.88 -12.09
CA ALA A 7 13.79 14.88 -12.57
C ALA A 7 14.70 15.83 -11.76
N TRP A 8 14.18 16.86 -11.13
CA TRP A 8 14.96 17.77 -10.30
C TRP A 8 15.54 17.11 -9.04
N VAL A 9 14.89 16.05 -8.52
CA VAL A 9 15.41 15.26 -7.39
C VAL A 9 16.73 14.57 -7.79
N TRP A 10 16.78 14.05 -9.00
CA TRP A 10 18.00 13.45 -9.56
C TRP A 10 19.11 14.50 -9.81
N LYS A 11 18.71 15.68 -10.30
CA LYS A 11 19.63 16.81 -10.47
C LYS A 11 20.19 17.32 -9.14
N ALA A 12 19.45 17.17 -8.04
CA ALA A 12 19.93 17.49 -6.70
C ALA A 12 20.95 16.46 -6.15
N GLY A 13 21.18 15.36 -6.87
CA GLY A 13 22.21 14.37 -6.55
C GLY A 13 21.68 13.04 -6.01
N ALA A 14 20.38 12.89 -5.81
CA ALA A 14 19.79 11.62 -5.42
C ALA A 14 20.08 10.54 -6.47
N LYS A 15 20.34 9.32 -6.01
CA LYS A 15 20.64 8.17 -6.87
C LYS A 15 19.40 7.32 -7.12
N TYR A 16 19.40 6.65 -8.28
CA TYR A 16 18.33 5.75 -8.69
C TYR A 16 18.91 4.54 -9.41
N ALA A 17 18.18 3.44 -9.40
CA ALA A 17 18.42 2.32 -10.30
C ALA A 17 17.57 2.49 -11.56
N TYR A 18 18.13 2.18 -12.72
CA TYR A 18 17.41 2.29 -13.99
C TYR A 18 16.94 0.93 -14.47
N HIS A 19 15.65 0.76 -14.66
CA HIS A 19 15.07 -0.43 -15.27
C HIS A 19 14.81 -0.19 -16.75
N LYS A 20 15.62 -0.83 -17.60
CA LYS A 20 15.66 -0.59 -19.06
C LYS A 20 14.35 -0.94 -19.76
N GLU A 21 13.77 -2.10 -19.46
CA GLU A 21 12.57 -2.60 -20.14
C GLU A 21 11.34 -1.71 -19.92
N SER A 22 11.15 -1.20 -18.70
CA SER A 22 10.05 -0.29 -18.39
C SER A 22 10.41 1.19 -18.56
N ASN A 23 11.65 1.51 -18.96
CA ASN A 23 12.17 2.89 -19.04
C ASN A 23 11.91 3.69 -17.74
N THR A 24 12.19 3.07 -16.59
CA THR A 24 11.82 3.64 -15.29
C THR A 24 13.05 3.84 -14.41
N GLU A 25 13.12 5.01 -13.78
CA GLU A 25 14.05 5.35 -12.72
C GLU A 25 13.44 4.98 -11.37
N LEU A 26 14.12 4.08 -10.65
CA LEU A 26 13.67 3.56 -9.36
C LEU A 26 14.43 4.26 -8.24
N ALA A 27 13.73 5.00 -7.39
CA ALA A 27 14.34 5.68 -6.27
C ALA A 27 14.97 4.68 -5.28
N LEU A 28 16.15 5.00 -4.79
CA LEU A 28 16.76 4.30 -3.68
C LEU A 28 16.24 4.94 -2.38
N PHE A 29 15.29 4.30 -1.72
CA PHE A 29 14.63 4.86 -0.54
C PHE A 29 15.57 5.09 0.65
N TRP A 30 16.76 4.46 0.64
CA TRP A 30 17.84 4.70 1.62
C TRP A 30 18.77 5.85 1.23
N ASP A 31 18.62 6.44 0.03
CA ASP A 31 19.39 7.61 -0.39
C ASP A 31 19.00 8.83 0.46
N PRO A 32 19.96 9.47 1.16
CA PRO A 32 19.65 10.58 2.07
C PRO A 32 19.06 11.80 1.36
N ILE A 33 19.51 12.09 0.13
CA ILE A 33 19.01 13.23 -0.65
C ILE A 33 17.56 12.97 -1.09
N PHE A 34 17.28 11.76 -1.60
CA PHE A 34 15.91 11.37 -1.92
C PHE A 34 14.98 11.47 -0.71
N ARG A 35 15.42 10.97 0.45
CA ARG A 35 14.63 10.99 1.68
C ARG A 35 14.32 12.39 2.17
N GLU A 36 15.30 13.29 2.11
CA GLU A 36 15.11 14.69 2.49
C GLU A 36 14.00 15.34 1.64
N HIS A 37 14.10 15.21 0.32
CA HIS A 37 13.09 15.76 -0.60
C HIS A 37 11.71 15.13 -0.41
N ALA A 38 11.64 13.82 -0.20
CA ALA A 38 10.39 13.13 0.08
C ALA A 38 9.74 13.60 1.40
N MET A 39 10.51 13.77 2.47
CA MET A 39 9.98 14.28 3.75
C MET A 39 9.54 15.75 3.65
N ASN A 40 10.24 16.58 2.88
CA ASN A 40 9.84 17.95 2.60
C ASN A 40 8.53 18.01 1.80
N PHE A 41 8.36 17.11 0.82
CA PHE A 41 7.09 16.94 0.10
C PHE A 41 5.96 16.53 1.05
N MET A 42 6.16 15.53 1.92
CA MET A 42 5.14 15.11 2.89
C MET A 42 4.73 16.25 3.84
N LYS A 43 5.68 17.06 4.30
CA LYS A 43 5.38 18.28 5.09
C LYS A 43 4.49 19.27 4.32
N ALA A 44 4.79 19.47 3.04
CA ALA A 44 4.00 20.37 2.18
C ALA A 44 2.59 19.82 1.96
N VAL A 45 2.45 18.52 1.75
CA VAL A 45 1.15 17.82 1.64
C VAL A 45 0.34 18.01 2.92
N ASN A 46 0.93 17.73 4.09
CA ASN A 46 0.26 17.90 5.38
C ASN A 46 -0.22 19.34 5.56
N LYS A 47 0.68 20.33 5.33
CA LYS A 47 0.33 21.76 5.45
C LYS A 47 -0.80 22.16 4.51
N HIS A 48 -0.81 21.64 3.26
CA HIS A 48 -1.79 22.00 2.24
C HIS A 48 -3.17 21.42 2.56
N PHE A 49 -3.24 20.17 3.01
CA PHE A 49 -4.48 19.44 3.18
C PHE A 49 -4.99 19.32 4.63
N LYS A 50 -4.27 19.82 5.63
CA LYS A 50 -4.59 19.65 7.06
C LYS A 50 -6.03 20.00 7.47
N ASN A 51 -6.68 20.90 6.75
CA ASN A 51 -8.06 21.33 7.04
C ASN A 51 -9.10 20.68 6.10
N ASN A 52 -8.67 19.79 5.20
CA ASN A 52 -9.59 19.14 4.27
C ASN A 52 -10.20 17.89 4.93
N LYS A 53 -11.47 18.01 5.34
CA LYS A 53 -12.21 16.93 6.01
C LYS A 53 -12.70 15.82 5.06
N GLU A 54 -12.57 16.01 3.75
CA GLU A 54 -12.94 15.00 2.75
C GLU A 54 -11.84 13.96 2.53
N ILE A 55 -10.61 14.24 3.00
CA ILE A 55 -9.50 13.29 2.94
C ILE A 55 -9.58 12.35 4.13
N LEU A 56 -9.93 11.11 3.87
CA LEU A 56 -10.02 10.06 4.88
C LEU A 56 -8.63 9.63 5.38
N PHE A 57 -7.68 9.51 4.48
CA PHE A 57 -6.26 9.20 4.74
C PHE A 57 -5.43 9.43 3.48
N ILE A 58 -4.10 9.45 3.65
CA ILE A 58 -3.14 9.45 2.53
C ILE A 58 -2.29 8.18 2.64
N ASP A 59 -2.18 7.42 1.54
CA ASP A 59 -1.23 6.31 1.46
C ASP A 59 0.20 6.88 1.32
N VAL A 60 1.02 6.60 2.31
CA VAL A 60 2.40 7.08 2.44
C VAL A 60 3.41 5.93 2.34
N THR A 61 2.99 4.81 1.82
CA THR A 61 3.78 3.59 1.76
C THR A 61 5.10 3.80 1.03
N PRO A 62 6.24 3.53 1.67
CA PRO A 62 7.54 3.59 1.00
C PRO A 62 7.73 2.37 0.08
N GLY A 63 8.25 2.61 -1.11
CA GLY A 63 8.40 1.56 -2.12
C GLY A 63 7.07 1.18 -2.75
N ALA A 64 6.98 -0.05 -3.23
CA ALA A 64 5.73 -0.61 -3.73
C ALA A 64 5.19 -1.61 -2.69
N GLU A 65 4.19 -1.21 -1.91
CA GLU A 65 3.66 -2.02 -0.80
C GLU A 65 4.80 -2.48 0.13
N THR A 66 5.67 -1.55 0.55
CA THR A 66 6.88 -1.80 1.34
C THR A 66 7.98 -2.66 0.69
N ASN A 67 7.83 -3.10 -0.56
CA ASN A 67 8.95 -3.72 -1.28
C ASN A 67 9.87 -2.65 -1.88
N PRO A 68 11.17 -2.93 -2.05
CA PRO A 68 12.12 -1.98 -2.67
C PRO A 68 11.69 -1.55 -4.06
N TYR A 69 11.14 -2.47 -4.84
CA TYR A 69 10.40 -2.21 -6.07
C TYR A 69 9.46 -3.39 -6.36
N ARG A 70 8.37 -3.11 -7.07
CA ARG A 70 7.46 -4.11 -7.60
C ARG A 70 6.90 -3.60 -8.93
N PHE A 71 7.29 -4.21 -10.02
CA PHE A 71 6.75 -3.94 -11.34
C PHE A 71 6.14 -5.23 -11.87
N GLY A 72 4.90 -5.52 -11.55
CA GLY A 72 4.19 -6.66 -12.07
C GLY A 72 5.01 -7.96 -12.05
N THR A 73 5.54 -8.33 -13.20
CA THR A 73 6.32 -9.56 -13.39
C THR A 73 7.83 -9.40 -13.12
N ILE A 74 8.37 -8.20 -12.95
CA ILE A 74 9.82 -7.99 -12.80
C ILE A 74 10.38 -8.73 -11.59
N ASN A 75 9.70 -8.65 -10.44
CA ASN A 75 10.11 -9.35 -9.22
C ASN A 75 10.27 -10.87 -9.38
N ARG A 76 9.57 -11.48 -10.34
CA ARG A 76 9.58 -12.93 -10.56
C ARG A 76 10.46 -13.33 -11.71
N LYS A 77 10.60 -12.50 -12.73
CA LYS A 77 11.20 -12.85 -14.02
C LYS A 77 12.58 -12.28 -14.27
N ASP A 78 13.06 -11.34 -13.45
CA ASP A 78 14.39 -10.75 -13.65
C ASP A 78 15.28 -10.82 -12.40
N PRO A 79 15.86 -12.02 -12.12
CA PRO A 79 16.84 -12.16 -11.04
C PRO A 79 18.09 -11.29 -11.26
N GLN A 80 18.49 -11.06 -12.53
CA GLN A 80 19.67 -10.25 -12.87
C GLN A 80 19.43 -8.78 -12.50
N PHE A 81 18.21 -8.28 -12.72
CA PHE A 81 17.87 -6.92 -12.30
C PHE A 81 17.90 -6.77 -10.79
N LYS A 82 17.40 -7.73 -10.01
CA LYS A 82 17.49 -7.70 -8.54
C LYS A 82 18.93 -7.59 -8.07
N GLU A 83 19.82 -8.38 -8.66
CA GLU A 83 21.24 -8.36 -8.33
C GLU A 83 21.87 -7.03 -8.72
N SER A 84 21.62 -6.52 -9.91
CA SER A 84 22.13 -5.22 -10.36
C SER A 84 21.60 -4.07 -9.51
N PHE A 85 20.29 -4.08 -9.18
CA PHE A 85 19.65 -3.09 -8.32
C PHE A 85 20.31 -3.05 -6.93
N SER A 86 20.61 -4.22 -6.36
CA SER A 86 21.22 -4.30 -5.04
C SER A 86 22.63 -3.72 -4.96
N LYS A 87 23.32 -3.60 -6.10
CA LYS A 87 24.68 -3.06 -6.22
C LYS A 87 24.72 -1.56 -6.50
N VAL A 88 23.58 -0.92 -6.79
CA VAL A 88 23.53 0.53 -7.06
C VAL A 88 23.80 1.31 -5.78
N PRO A 89 24.86 2.14 -5.74
CA PRO A 89 25.17 2.93 -4.55
C PRO A 89 24.23 4.15 -4.45
N ALA A 90 23.76 4.43 -3.25
CA ALA A 90 23.14 5.70 -2.90
C ALA A 90 24.16 6.86 -2.92
N SER A 91 23.71 8.09 -2.74
CA SER A 91 24.57 9.29 -2.73
C SER A 91 25.64 9.27 -1.64
N ASP A 92 25.40 8.51 -0.56
CA ASP A 92 26.35 8.28 0.53
C ASP A 92 27.16 6.97 0.39
N GLY A 93 27.08 6.32 -0.77
CA GLY A 93 27.82 5.11 -1.11
C GLY A 93 27.21 3.79 -0.61
N ARG A 94 26.15 3.82 0.19
CA ARG A 94 25.51 2.59 0.69
C ARG A 94 24.77 1.87 -0.43
N THR A 95 24.93 0.55 -0.47
CA THR A 95 24.19 -0.34 -1.38
C THR A 95 23.12 -1.10 -0.61
N TYR A 96 22.16 -1.71 -1.32
CA TYR A 96 21.10 -2.47 -0.69
C TYR A 96 21.63 -3.63 0.16
N THR A 97 21.10 -3.73 1.36
CA THR A 97 21.08 -4.96 2.18
C THR A 97 19.69 -5.12 2.78
N GLU A 98 19.33 -6.33 3.17
CA GLU A 98 18.04 -6.59 3.84
C GLU A 98 17.91 -5.81 5.16
N ASP A 99 19.00 -5.61 5.88
CA ASP A 99 19.02 -4.84 7.12
C ASP A 99 18.87 -3.34 6.84
N LEU A 100 19.61 -2.81 5.86
CA LEU A 100 19.49 -1.42 5.45
C LEU A 100 18.05 -1.11 5.00
N TRP A 101 17.43 -2.02 4.24
CA TRP A 101 16.04 -1.86 3.81
C TRP A 101 15.08 -1.86 4.99
N THR A 102 15.22 -2.83 5.91
CA THR A 102 14.39 -2.93 7.10
C THR A 102 14.45 -1.65 7.94
N GLU A 103 15.65 -1.14 8.22
CA GLU A 103 15.82 0.10 8.99
C GLU A 103 15.35 1.34 8.19
N THR A 104 15.53 1.34 6.88
CA THR A 104 15.01 2.42 6.01
C THR A 104 13.51 2.54 6.13
N ILE A 105 12.76 1.44 6.00
CA ILE A 105 11.29 1.47 6.05
C ILE A 105 10.79 1.83 7.45
N LYS A 106 11.38 1.27 8.51
CA LYS A 106 11.06 1.66 9.89
C LYS A 106 11.28 3.15 10.14
N SER A 107 12.41 3.66 9.68
CA SER A 107 12.74 5.07 9.81
C SER A 107 11.84 5.97 8.96
N TRP A 108 11.47 5.52 7.75
CA TRP A 108 10.52 6.20 6.88
C TRP A 108 9.15 6.37 7.57
N ILE A 109 8.57 5.28 8.05
CA ILE A 109 7.29 5.28 8.75
C ILE A 109 7.32 6.25 9.93
N LYS A 110 8.36 6.16 10.79
CA LYS A 110 8.52 7.05 11.94
C LYS A 110 8.66 8.52 11.55
N GLN A 111 9.41 8.82 10.50
CA GLN A 111 9.60 10.20 10.04
C GLN A 111 8.33 10.76 9.40
N THR A 112 7.63 9.94 8.61
CA THR A 112 6.35 10.34 8.02
C THR A 112 5.31 10.63 9.12
N ALA A 113 5.20 9.80 10.14
CA ALA A 113 4.31 10.05 11.28
C ALA A 113 4.59 11.39 11.97
N LYS A 114 5.87 11.79 12.07
CA LYS A 114 6.26 13.08 12.67
C LYS A 114 5.91 14.30 11.82
N VAL A 115 5.79 14.15 10.51
CA VAL A 115 5.54 15.27 9.59
C VAL A 115 4.10 15.32 9.07
N MET A 116 3.39 14.19 9.10
CA MET A 116 1.99 14.06 8.70
C MET A 116 1.08 14.01 9.95
N THR A 117 1.05 15.11 10.70
CA THR A 117 0.37 15.16 12.01
C THR A 117 -1.13 15.42 11.95
N ASP A 118 -1.60 15.99 10.83
CA ASP A 118 -2.98 16.48 10.71
C ASP A 118 -3.86 15.60 9.83
N ILE A 119 -3.26 14.65 9.12
CA ILE A 119 -3.96 13.77 8.17
C ILE A 119 -3.63 12.32 8.50
N PRO A 120 -4.64 11.45 8.64
CA PRO A 120 -4.40 10.02 8.83
C PRO A 120 -3.56 9.44 7.69
N CYS A 121 -2.60 8.60 8.02
CA CYS A 121 -1.71 7.96 7.05
C CYS A 121 -1.96 6.46 6.99
N LEU A 122 -1.88 5.91 5.78
CA LEU A 122 -1.96 4.48 5.51
C LEU A 122 -0.59 3.94 5.09
N VAL A 123 -0.26 2.75 5.55
CA VAL A 123 0.84 1.93 5.01
C VAL A 123 0.27 0.62 4.48
N THR A 124 0.40 0.39 3.17
CA THR A 124 0.05 -0.88 2.55
C THR A 124 1.23 -1.85 2.62
N LEU A 125 0.96 -3.08 3.02
CA LEU A 125 1.98 -4.05 3.41
C LEU A 125 2.09 -5.20 2.42
N ASN A 126 3.33 -5.62 2.15
CA ASN A 126 3.65 -6.86 1.44
C ASN A 126 4.80 -7.58 2.16
N GLN A 127 5.47 -8.53 1.50
CA GLN A 127 6.62 -9.24 2.07
C GLN A 127 7.75 -8.29 2.51
N GLY A 128 7.94 -7.18 1.79
CA GLY A 128 8.78 -6.07 2.23
C GLY A 128 10.28 -6.33 2.06
N SER A 129 10.71 -6.99 0.97
CA SER A 129 12.11 -7.37 0.79
C SER A 129 12.43 -7.58 -0.70
N LEU A 130 13.73 -7.47 -1.04
CA LEU A 130 14.24 -7.78 -2.38
C LEU A 130 14.52 -9.28 -2.54
N PHE A 131 15.07 -9.93 -1.51
CA PHE A 131 15.54 -11.32 -1.55
C PHE A 131 14.72 -12.29 -0.69
N GLY A 132 13.53 -11.91 -0.26
CA GLY A 132 12.56 -12.83 0.33
C GLY A 132 12.44 -12.78 1.86
N ARG A 133 13.12 -11.85 2.55
CA ARG A 133 12.89 -11.63 3.98
C ARG A 133 11.43 -11.20 4.21
N ASN A 134 10.74 -11.85 5.11
CA ASN A 134 9.40 -11.45 5.48
C ASN A 134 9.42 -10.34 6.54
N ASN A 135 9.36 -9.10 6.08
CA ASN A 135 9.29 -7.91 6.94
C ASN A 135 7.85 -7.45 7.25
N PHE A 136 6.84 -8.15 6.75
CA PHE A 136 5.43 -7.82 6.96
C PHE A 136 5.09 -7.54 8.43
N PRO A 137 5.47 -8.43 9.40
CA PRO A 137 5.17 -8.20 10.81
C PRO A 137 5.85 -6.94 11.37
N VAL A 138 7.12 -6.73 11.00
CA VAL A 138 7.93 -5.61 11.52
C VAL A 138 7.41 -4.27 11.00
N PHE A 139 7.10 -4.18 9.71
CA PHE A 139 6.62 -2.93 9.12
C PHE A 139 5.21 -2.60 9.57
N GLY A 140 4.31 -3.59 9.62
CA GLY A 140 2.95 -3.39 10.12
C GLY A 140 2.94 -2.96 11.59
N GLN A 141 3.71 -3.61 12.45
CA GLN A 141 3.81 -3.21 13.85
C GLN A 141 4.40 -1.80 13.99
N THR A 142 5.44 -1.46 13.19
CA THR A 142 6.00 -0.11 13.20
C THR A 142 4.94 0.94 12.79
N ALA A 143 4.12 0.67 11.79
CA ALA A 143 3.06 1.58 11.37
C ALA A 143 2.01 1.77 12.48
N VAL A 144 1.54 0.68 13.07
CA VAL A 144 0.56 0.69 14.18
C VAL A 144 1.09 1.46 15.39
N ASP A 145 2.35 1.22 15.79
CA ASP A 145 2.99 1.90 16.93
C ASP A 145 3.17 3.41 16.70
N ASN A 146 3.09 3.86 15.46
CA ASN A 146 3.16 5.27 15.08
C ASN A 146 1.79 5.86 14.66
N GLY A 147 0.69 5.19 15.00
CA GLY A 147 -0.67 5.70 14.78
C GLY A 147 -1.16 5.68 13.33
N MET A 148 -0.48 4.95 12.45
CA MET A 148 -0.88 4.83 11.05
C MET A 148 -1.87 3.68 10.83
N TYR A 149 -2.74 3.84 9.84
CA TYR A 149 -3.55 2.75 9.32
C TYR A 149 -2.67 1.73 8.61
N VAL A 150 -3.08 0.48 8.62
CA VAL A 150 -2.38 -0.58 7.90
C VAL A 150 -3.31 -1.29 6.94
N GLY A 151 -2.78 -1.75 5.83
CA GLY A 151 -3.57 -2.40 4.82
C GLY A 151 -2.79 -3.34 3.93
N GLN A 152 -3.51 -3.93 3.00
CA GLN A 152 -2.95 -4.80 1.98
C GLN A 152 -3.76 -4.68 0.70
N ASN A 153 -3.07 -4.68 -0.44
CA ASN A 153 -3.69 -4.82 -1.74
C ASN A 153 -3.85 -6.31 -2.07
N GLY A 154 -4.91 -6.63 -2.80
CA GLY A 154 -5.12 -7.99 -3.30
C GLY A 154 -6.08 -8.85 -2.51
N ILE A 155 -7.09 -8.27 -1.82
CA ILE A 155 -8.18 -9.06 -1.22
C ILE A 155 -9.04 -9.70 -2.32
N HIS A 156 -9.41 -10.95 -2.12
CA HIS A 156 -10.29 -11.75 -2.97
C HIS A 156 -11.21 -12.60 -2.10
N GLU A 157 -12.22 -13.26 -2.67
CA GLU A 157 -13.28 -13.96 -1.90
C GLU A 157 -12.75 -15.02 -0.92
N ASN A 158 -11.61 -15.67 -1.24
CA ASN A 158 -10.99 -16.69 -0.38
C ASN A 158 -9.91 -16.13 0.55
N SER A 159 -9.74 -14.79 0.62
CA SER A 159 -8.76 -14.19 1.52
C SER A 159 -9.12 -14.45 2.98
N TYR A 160 -8.08 -14.63 3.80
CA TYR A 160 -8.20 -14.83 5.26
C TYR A 160 -8.97 -16.09 5.67
N GLN A 161 -9.04 -17.10 4.78
CA GLN A 161 -9.53 -18.44 5.06
C GLN A 161 -8.34 -19.40 5.19
N GLY A 162 -7.87 -19.64 6.40
CA GLY A 162 -6.94 -20.75 6.72
C GLY A 162 -5.49 -20.65 6.22
N ASN A 163 -5.26 -20.46 4.93
CA ASN A 163 -3.93 -20.57 4.32
C ASN A 163 -3.00 -19.36 4.55
N ASP A 164 -3.50 -18.26 5.08
CA ASP A 164 -2.71 -17.06 5.42
C ASP A 164 -2.73 -16.79 6.94
N ALA A 165 -2.49 -17.81 7.73
CA ALA A 165 -2.60 -17.76 9.19
C ALA A 165 -1.81 -16.61 9.84
N LEU A 166 -0.59 -16.31 9.34
CA LEU A 166 0.22 -15.24 9.90
C LEU A 166 -0.40 -13.86 9.66
N ARG A 167 -0.84 -13.57 8.45
CA ARG A 167 -1.44 -12.26 8.10
C ARG A 167 -2.77 -12.07 8.82
N THR A 168 -3.62 -13.09 8.83
CA THR A 168 -4.89 -13.08 9.57
C THR A 168 -4.65 -12.80 11.05
N LYS A 169 -3.66 -13.46 11.67
CA LYS A 169 -3.28 -13.24 13.07
C LYS A 169 -2.86 -11.79 13.31
N LEU A 170 -2.00 -11.24 12.46
CA LEU A 170 -1.46 -9.89 12.63
C LEU A 170 -2.55 -8.83 12.44
N PHE A 171 -3.38 -8.92 11.39
CA PHE A 171 -4.49 -7.99 11.21
C PHE A 171 -5.49 -8.06 12.37
N ASN A 172 -5.79 -9.26 12.90
CA ASN A 172 -6.62 -9.41 14.08
C ASN A 172 -6.01 -8.79 15.36
N GLN A 173 -4.67 -8.73 15.45
CA GLN A 173 -3.99 -8.02 16.54
C GLN A 173 -4.04 -6.48 16.35
N TRP A 174 -4.00 -6.01 15.11
CA TRP A 174 -3.92 -4.59 14.78
C TRP A 174 -5.28 -3.90 14.71
N LYS A 175 -6.37 -4.60 14.33
CA LYS A 175 -7.71 -4.00 14.12
C LYS A 175 -8.28 -3.26 15.34
N ASN A 176 -7.84 -3.61 16.55
CA ASN A 176 -8.23 -2.93 17.78
C ASN A 176 -7.34 -1.73 18.14
N LYS A 177 -6.27 -1.51 17.38
CA LYS A 177 -5.27 -0.45 17.61
C LYS A 177 -5.26 0.59 16.51
N THR A 178 -5.66 0.20 15.30
CA THR A 178 -5.71 1.07 14.14
C THR A 178 -6.79 0.62 13.15
N LYS A 179 -7.02 1.41 12.11
CA LYS A 179 -7.95 1.06 11.04
C LYS A 179 -7.28 0.19 9.98
N LEU A 180 -8.06 -0.75 9.43
CA LEU A 180 -7.61 -1.67 8.40
C LEU A 180 -8.17 -1.26 7.03
N PHE A 181 -7.29 -1.23 6.03
CA PHE A 181 -7.60 -0.96 4.62
C PHE A 181 -7.29 -2.16 3.74
N PHE A 182 -8.18 -2.46 2.80
CA PHE A 182 -7.93 -3.47 1.77
C PHE A 182 -8.34 -2.96 0.40
N GLU A 183 -7.57 -3.35 -0.62
CA GLU A 183 -7.91 -3.15 -2.02
C GLU A 183 -8.14 -4.50 -2.67
N MET A 184 -9.17 -4.60 -3.52
CA MET A 184 -9.44 -5.79 -4.32
C MET A 184 -8.27 -6.10 -5.24
N VAL A 185 -8.00 -7.40 -5.47
CA VAL A 185 -6.91 -7.82 -6.38
C VAL A 185 -7.17 -7.40 -7.83
N HIS A 186 -8.42 -7.52 -8.26
CA HIS A 186 -8.98 -7.06 -9.54
C HIS A 186 -10.48 -6.85 -9.36
N ALA A 187 -11.18 -6.37 -10.40
CA ALA A 187 -12.62 -6.32 -10.39
C ALA A 187 -13.25 -7.71 -10.19
N ALA A 188 -14.42 -7.73 -9.57
CA ALA A 188 -15.13 -8.97 -9.29
C ALA A 188 -15.44 -9.77 -10.58
N GLU A 189 -15.40 -11.09 -10.45
CA GLU A 189 -15.55 -12.08 -11.55
C GLU A 189 -14.46 -11.97 -12.63
N THR A 190 -13.34 -11.29 -12.33
CA THR A 190 -12.17 -11.28 -13.19
C THR A 190 -11.00 -11.96 -12.51
N GLN A 191 -10.18 -12.69 -13.26
CA GLN A 191 -9.02 -13.44 -12.75
C GLN A 191 -9.41 -14.32 -11.55
N ASN A 192 -8.74 -14.16 -10.42
CA ASN A 192 -8.94 -14.93 -9.18
C ASN A 192 -9.63 -14.12 -8.06
N THR A 193 -10.32 -13.04 -8.40
CA THR A 193 -10.97 -12.17 -7.40
C THR A 193 -12.18 -12.85 -6.75
N GLY A 194 -12.93 -13.62 -7.53
CA GLY A 194 -14.20 -14.19 -7.12
C GLY A 194 -15.37 -13.20 -7.24
N SER A 195 -16.49 -13.52 -6.62
CA SER A 195 -17.71 -12.71 -6.67
C SER A 195 -17.58 -11.44 -5.81
N MET A 196 -18.35 -10.40 -6.15
CA MET A 196 -18.41 -9.18 -5.33
C MET A 196 -18.88 -9.46 -3.89
N GLN A 197 -19.91 -10.31 -3.76
CA GLN A 197 -20.38 -10.75 -2.43
C GLN A 197 -19.27 -11.47 -1.65
N GLY A 198 -18.53 -12.37 -2.31
CA GLY A 198 -17.42 -13.10 -1.69
C GLY A 198 -16.30 -12.18 -1.19
N VAL A 199 -15.99 -11.12 -1.94
CA VAL A 199 -15.03 -10.08 -1.50
C VAL A 199 -15.55 -9.31 -0.29
N ILE A 200 -16.83 -8.91 -0.28
CA ILE A 200 -17.46 -8.27 0.89
C ILE A 200 -17.38 -9.18 2.13
N GLU A 201 -17.67 -10.47 1.97
CA GLU A 201 -17.55 -11.42 3.09
C GLU A 201 -16.09 -11.61 3.54
N ALA A 202 -15.11 -11.55 2.64
CA ALA A 202 -13.69 -11.57 3.01
C ALA A 202 -13.31 -10.32 3.83
N ALA A 203 -13.80 -9.14 3.43
CA ALA A 203 -13.58 -7.90 4.17
C ALA A 203 -14.21 -7.94 5.58
N LYS A 204 -15.42 -8.54 5.71
CA LYS A 204 -16.07 -8.75 7.00
C LYS A 204 -15.29 -9.72 7.88
N ARG A 205 -14.77 -10.83 7.32
CA ARG A 205 -13.98 -11.82 8.08
C ARG A 205 -12.78 -11.20 8.79
N ILE A 206 -12.10 -10.24 8.14
CA ILE A 206 -10.94 -9.57 8.73
C ILE A 206 -11.30 -8.31 9.51
N ASP A 207 -12.60 -7.98 9.56
CA ASP A 207 -13.09 -6.77 10.23
C ASP A 207 -12.50 -5.47 9.65
N CYS A 208 -12.45 -5.38 8.33
CA CYS A 208 -11.92 -4.27 7.57
C CYS A 208 -12.69 -2.96 7.84
N ASP A 209 -11.99 -1.82 7.89
CA ASP A 209 -12.60 -0.49 8.01
C ASP A 209 -12.82 0.20 6.66
N TYR A 210 -11.95 -0.05 5.70
CA TYR A 210 -12.00 0.53 4.36
C TYR A 210 -11.74 -0.54 3.30
N LEU A 211 -12.62 -0.62 2.32
CA LEU A 211 -12.47 -1.49 1.16
C LEU A 211 -12.45 -0.65 -0.12
N ASN A 212 -11.35 -0.67 -0.85
CA ASN A 212 -11.26 -0.06 -2.18
C ASN A 212 -11.82 -1.02 -3.23
N VAL A 213 -12.90 -0.58 -3.90
CA VAL A 213 -13.64 -1.32 -4.93
C VAL A 213 -13.31 -0.74 -6.29
N TYR A 214 -13.19 -1.58 -7.31
CA TYR A 214 -12.88 -1.11 -8.67
C TYR A 214 -14.06 -0.32 -9.27
N PRO A 215 -13.77 0.75 -10.06
CA PRO A 215 -14.81 1.59 -10.67
C PRO A 215 -15.83 0.81 -11.51
N GLN A 216 -15.39 -0.25 -12.20
CA GLN A 216 -16.28 -1.10 -12.99
C GLN A 216 -17.27 -1.90 -12.13
N ASP A 217 -16.92 -2.26 -10.90
CA ASP A 217 -17.83 -2.93 -9.96
C ASP A 217 -18.89 -1.93 -9.45
N VAL A 218 -18.50 -0.68 -9.21
CA VAL A 218 -19.42 0.40 -8.86
C VAL A 218 -20.39 0.66 -10.04
N LEU A 219 -19.89 0.73 -11.27
CA LEU A 219 -20.77 0.91 -12.46
C LEU A 219 -21.77 -0.25 -12.61
N LYS A 220 -21.33 -1.50 -12.39
CA LYS A 220 -22.24 -2.66 -12.43
C LYS A 220 -23.32 -2.63 -11.34
N SER A 221 -23.09 -1.95 -10.23
CA SER A 221 -24.09 -1.78 -9.18
C SER A 221 -25.01 -0.56 -9.36
N THR A 222 -24.71 0.31 -10.33
CA THR A 222 -25.42 1.57 -10.50
C THR A 222 -26.59 1.40 -11.47
N VAL A 223 -27.81 1.57 -10.95
CA VAL A 223 -29.04 1.53 -11.76
C VAL A 223 -28.98 2.55 -12.89
N GLY A 224 -29.37 2.14 -14.08
CA GLY A 224 -29.37 2.99 -15.29
C GLY A 224 -28.07 2.93 -16.11
N THR A 225 -27.05 2.25 -15.67
CA THR A 225 -25.88 1.94 -16.51
C THR A 225 -26.17 0.75 -17.42
N SER A 226 -25.51 0.70 -18.59
CA SER A 226 -25.67 -0.42 -19.56
C SER A 226 -25.13 -1.75 -19.02
N CYS A 227 -24.32 -1.73 -18.00
CA CYS A 227 -23.72 -2.91 -17.35
C CYS A 227 -24.35 -3.25 -16.00
N TYR A 228 -25.47 -2.61 -15.62
CA TYR A 228 -26.13 -2.86 -14.35
C TYR A 228 -26.42 -4.34 -14.11
N ASN A 229 -26.13 -4.79 -12.89
CA ASN A 229 -26.33 -6.16 -12.45
C ASN A 229 -26.80 -6.18 -10.98
N THR A 230 -27.96 -6.77 -10.74
CA THR A 230 -28.57 -6.84 -9.40
C THR A 230 -27.69 -7.51 -8.35
N LYS A 231 -26.89 -8.52 -8.74
CA LYS A 231 -25.95 -9.18 -7.81
C LYS A 231 -24.88 -8.22 -7.26
N TRP A 232 -24.37 -7.29 -8.12
CA TRP A 232 -23.42 -6.26 -7.68
C TRP A 232 -24.07 -5.24 -6.78
N ASP A 233 -25.29 -4.80 -7.15
CA ASP A 233 -26.08 -3.85 -6.34
C ASP A 233 -26.35 -4.41 -4.94
N GLU A 234 -26.85 -5.64 -4.84
CA GLU A 234 -27.12 -6.31 -3.57
C GLU A 234 -25.82 -6.48 -2.74
N ALA A 235 -24.71 -6.91 -3.36
CA ALA A 235 -23.44 -7.09 -2.69
C ALA A 235 -22.89 -5.76 -2.14
N LEU A 236 -22.91 -4.69 -2.94
CA LEU A 236 -22.42 -3.39 -2.49
C LEU A 236 -23.34 -2.74 -1.45
N LYS A 237 -24.65 -2.93 -1.52
CA LYS A 237 -25.59 -2.53 -0.46
C LYS A 237 -25.29 -3.26 0.86
N ASN A 238 -25.03 -4.57 0.78
CA ASN A 238 -24.60 -5.37 1.94
C ASN A 238 -23.29 -4.85 2.53
N GLY A 239 -22.30 -4.54 1.69
CA GLY A 239 -21.05 -3.91 2.10
C GLY A 239 -21.30 -2.54 2.74
N TYR A 240 -22.07 -1.68 2.09
CA TYR A 240 -22.41 -0.35 2.61
C TYR A 240 -23.05 -0.41 4.00
N ASN A 241 -24.01 -1.31 4.20
CA ASN A 241 -24.66 -1.48 5.52
C ASN A 241 -23.67 -1.89 6.60
N TYR A 242 -22.74 -2.82 6.28
CA TYR A 242 -21.69 -3.24 7.21
C TYR A 242 -20.76 -2.07 7.58
N PHE A 243 -20.19 -1.37 6.58
CA PHE A 243 -19.24 -0.28 6.84
C PHE A 243 -19.92 0.92 7.53
N SER A 244 -21.19 1.21 7.20
CA SER A 244 -21.94 2.29 7.82
C SER A 244 -22.29 2.01 9.28
N SER A 245 -22.62 0.77 9.64
CA SER A 245 -22.84 0.40 11.04
C SER A 245 -21.54 0.54 11.84
N LYS A 246 -20.45 0.02 11.30
CA LYS A 246 -19.13 0.09 11.95
C LYS A 246 -18.64 1.54 12.16
N ALA A 247 -19.01 2.47 11.27
CA ALA A 247 -18.65 3.88 11.41
C ALA A 247 -19.42 4.60 12.51
N LYS A 248 -20.60 4.10 12.93
CA LYS A 248 -21.41 4.68 14.00
C LYS A 248 -20.97 4.21 15.40
N ASP A 249 -20.28 3.06 15.48
CA ASP A 249 -19.85 2.46 16.74
C ASP A 249 -18.46 2.97 17.20
N LYS A 250 -17.87 3.92 16.47
CA LYS A 250 -16.56 4.55 16.75
C LYS A 250 -16.66 6.08 16.82
#